data_e695a912d3af9c4811475b309cc7edbc
#
_entry.id   e695a912d3af9c4811475b309cc7edbc
#
_cell.length_a   1.000
_cell.length_b   1.000
_cell.length_c   1.000
_cell.angle_alpha   90.00
_cell.angle_beta   90.00
_cell.angle_gamma   90.00
#
_symmetry.space_group_name_H-M   'P 1'
#
loop_
_entity.id
_entity.type
_entity.pdbx_description
1 polymer ?
#
loop_
_entity_poly.entity_id
_entity_poly.type
_entity_poly.pdbx_seq_one_letter_code
_entity_poly.pdbx_strand_id
1 'polypeptide(L)'
;MKPFLKMFSATAVCAAAVLVAGCASPPDRYFTLAAPAAPVAPVVAVPAAGTPMFIELAPVAMAERLARPQMLVRKAPASGGASAEVELLEQHRWASSFENEMRDALASGIAARLGAVDLTKGGRQPAQPAWRIAVQLQNFDAVENSRVDAAVSWTVRRSDGERSTTCQWSGSEPVGSGIDALAQGAQRVTAKAAEAIARHVGTMARATAPGTAAVASCG
;
A
#
# COMPACT_ATOMS: atom_id res chain seq x y z
N MET A 1 -57.75 17.31 42.57
CA MET A 1 -56.85 16.17 42.30
C MET A 1 -56.50 15.99 40.81
N LYS A 2 -56.29 17.07 40.02
CA LYS A 2 -55.95 16.98 38.59
C LYS A 2 -54.59 17.59 38.13
N PRO A 3 -53.81 18.30 38.91
CA PRO A 3 -52.52 18.80 38.44
C PRO A 3 -51.35 17.80 38.55
N PHE A 4 -51.39 16.81 39.45
CA PHE A 4 -50.30 15.87 39.68
C PHE A 4 -50.10 14.87 38.52
N LEU A 5 -51.14 14.52 37.77
CA LEU A 5 -51.07 13.57 36.66
C LEU A 5 -50.38 14.10 35.44
N LYS A 6 -50.42 15.44 35.23
CA LYS A 6 -49.74 16.10 34.09
C LYS A 6 -48.23 16.26 34.26
N MET A 7 -47.76 16.35 35.50
CA MET A 7 -46.32 16.46 35.78
C MET A 7 -45.58 15.13 35.61
N PHE A 8 -46.21 14.00 35.87
CA PHE A 8 -45.62 12.69 35.65
C PHE A 8 -45.49 12.35 34.14
N SER A 9 -46.41 12.81 33.31
CA SER A 9 -46.37 12.55 31.87
C SER A 9 -45.23 13.32 31.15
N ALA A 10 -44.93 14.56 31.60
CA ALA A 10 -43.85 15.36 31.00
C ALA A 10 -42.47 14.84 31.33
N THR A 11 -42.24 14.29 32.55
CA THR A 11 -40.97 13.72 32.97
C THR A 11 -40.66 12.41 32.27
N ALA A 12 -41.67 11.59 31.97
CA ALA A 12 -41.51 10.32 31.26
C ALA A 12 -41.12 10.54 29.77
N VAL A 13 -41.67 11.58 29.12
CA VAL A 13 -41.35 11.92 27.72
C VAL A 13 -39.92 12.47 27.59
N CYS A 14 -39.44 13.29 28.52
CA CYS A 14 -38.06 13.77 28.53
C CYS A 14 -37.05 12.63 28.79
N ALA A 15 -37.37 11.66 29.65
CA ALA A 15 -36.50 10.52 29.91
C ALA A 15 -36.39 9.56 28.69
N ALA A 16 -37.48 9.39 27.93
CA ALA A 16 -37.47 8.57 26.72
C ALA A 16 -36.68 9.23 25.57
N ALA A 17 -36.67 10.56 25.46
CA ALA A 17 -35.92 11.28 24.43
C ALA A 17 -34.40 11.21 24.61
N VAL A 18 -33.89 11.08 25.84
CA VAL A 18 -32.46 10.96 26.16
C VAL A 18 -31.89 9.57 25.80
N LEU A 19 -32.73 8.54 25.76
CA LEU A 19 -32.30 7.16 25.42
C LEU A 19 -32.11 6.92 23.93
N VAL A 20 -32.58 7.79 23.05
CA VAL A 20 -32.44 7.66 21.58
C VAL A 20 -31.20 8.38 21.02
N ALA A 21 -30.55 9.25 21.81
CA ALA A 21 -29.39 10.03 21.36
C ALA A 21 -28.04 9.27 21.40
N GLY A 22 -28.04 7.99 21.71
CA GLY A 22 -26.87 7.30 22.24
C GLY A 22 -26.06 6.42 21.28
N CYS A 23 -26.21 6.43 19.96
CA CYS A 23 -25.45 5.53 19.08
C CYS A 23 -25.05 6.11 17.72
N ALA A 24 -24.56 7.34 17.66
CA ALA A 24 -23.89 7.80 16.45
C ALA A 24 -22.40 7.42 16.51
N SER A 25 -22.04 6.24 16.04
CA SER A 25 -20.64 5.91 15.79
C SER A 25 -20.08 6.84 14.72
N PRO A 26 -18.82 7.31 14.85
CA PRO A 26 -18.17 8.08 13.80
C PRO A 26 -18.21 7.33 12.47
N PRO A 27 -18.38 8.01 11.33
CA PRO A 27 -18.41 7.34 10.03
C PRO A 27 -17.05 6.73 9.70
N ASP A 28 -17.08 5.57 9.03
CA ASP A 28 -15.86 4.93 8.50
C ASP A 28 -15.20 5.84 7.46
N ARG A 29 -13.87 5.91 7.52
CA ARG A 29 -13.02 6.62 6.56
C ARG A 29 -12.16 5.61 5.80
N TYR A 30 -12.18 5.72 4.47
CA TYR A 30 -11.47 4.81 3.59
C TYR A 30 -10.29 5.51 2.92
N PHE A 31 -9.18 4.78 2.82
CA PHE A 31 -7.93 5.24 2.24
C PHE A 31 -7.43 4.24 1.19
N THR A 32 -6.65 4.69 0.24
CA THR A 32 -5.99 3.85 -0.75
C THR A 32 -4.48 4.06 -0.73
N LEU A 33 -3.70 3.02 -0.99
CA LEU A 33 -2.24 3.09 -1.14
C LEU A 33 -1.82 3.57 -2.54
N ALA A 34 -2.65 3.34 -3.56
CA ALA A 34 -2.38 3.88 -4.88
C ALA A 34 -2.47 5.40 -4.82
N ALA A 35 -1.35 6.09 -5.10
CA ALA A 35 -1.38 7.53 -5.28
C ALA A 35 -2.25 7.87 -6.52
N PRO A 36 -2.96 9.02 -6.52
CA PRO A 36 -3.60 9.51 -7.73
C PRO A 36 -2.59 9.53 -8.88
N ALA A 37 -3.04 9.12 -10.07
CA ALA A 37 -2.18 9.05 -11.25
C ALA A 37 -1.59 10.43 -11.58
N ALA A 38 -0.43 10.75 -11.00
CA ALA A 38 0.38 11.86 -11.43
C ALA A 38 1.24 11.39 -12.63
N PRO A 39 1.55 12.26 -13.60
CA PRO A 39 2.50 11.92 -14.65
C PRO A 39 3.85 11.57 -14.00
N VAL A 40 4.18 10.30 -13.94
CA VAL A 40 5.48 9.84 -13.44
C VAL A 40 6.42 9.79 -14.63
N ALA A 41 7.55 10.53 -14.56
CA ALA A 41 8.58 10.39 -15.59
C ALA A 41 9.09 8.95 -15.59
N PRO A 42 9.17 8.29 -16.78
CA PRO A 42 9.73 6.95 -16.87
C PRO A 42 11.15 6.90 -16.33
N VAL A 43 11.43 5.97 -15.42
CA VAL A 43 12.79 5.78 -14.86
C VAL A 43 13.71 5.08 -15.89
N VAL A 44 13.09 4.41 -16.84
CA VAL A 44 13.79 3.73 -17.95
C VAL A 44 13.29 4.32 -19.25
N ALA A 45 14.20 4.79 -20.11
CA ALA A 45 13.84 5.17 -21.46
C ALA A 45 13.24 3.95 -22.16
N VAL A 46 11.93 4.02 -22.46
CA VAL A 46 11.27 3.00 -23.30
C VAL A 46 11.89 3.13 -24.68
N PRO A 47 12.42 2.07 -25.29
CA PRO A 47 12.88 2.13 -26.66
C PRO A 47 11.70 2.56 -27.53
N ALA A 48 11.82 3.71 -28.18
CA ALA A 48 10.86 4.14 -29.19
C ALA A 48 10.89 3.10 -30.31
N ALA A 49 9.81 2.35 -30.54
CA ALA A 49 9.67 1.27 -31.50
C ALA A 49 10.13 -0.15 -31.04
N GLY A 50 9.91 -0.52 -29.78
CA GLY A 50 10.12 -1.90 -29.29
C GLY A 50 8.83 -2.61 -28.93
N THR A 51 8.88 -3.94 -28.82
CA THR A 51 7.81 -4.75 -28.26
C THR A 51 7.44 -4.22 -26.86
N PRO A 52 6.14 -4.00 -26.55
CA PRO A 52 5.73 -3.50 -25.24
C PRO A 52 6.23 -4.42 -24.12
N MET A 53 6.72 -3.82 -23.04
CA MET A 53 7.11 -4.55 -21.84
C MET A 53 5.86 -4.95 -21.07
N PHE A 54 5.82 -6.18 -20.57
CA PHE A 54 4.73 -6.69 -19.76
C PHE A 54 5.25 -7.07 -18.37
N ILE A 55 4.49 -6.72 -17.33
CA ILE A 55 4.75 -7.10 -15.95
C ILE A 55 3.58 -7.90 -15.37
N GLU A 56 3.88 -8.78 -14.44
CA GLU A 56 2.90 -9.55 -13.68
C GLU A 56 3.37 -9.59 -12.22
N LEU A 57 2.61 -8.97 -11.30
CA LEU A 57 2.90 -8.96 -9.88
C LEU A 57 2.13 -10.09 -9.18
N ALA A 58 2.85 -10.98 -8.52
CA ALA A 58 2.25 -12.01 -7.67
C ALA A 58 1.53 -11.38 -6.46
N PRO A 59 0.63 -12.11 -5.76
CA PRO A 59 0.14 -11.69 -4.45
C PRO A 59 1.30 -11.32 -3.53
N VAL A 60 1.16 -10.21 -2.79
CA VAL A 60 2.23 -9.73 -1.90
C VAL A 60 2.22 -10.54 -0.61
N ALA A 61 3.30 -11.28 -0.36
CA ALA A 61 3.45 -11.99 0.90
C ALA A 61 3.70 -11.00 2.04
N MET A 62 2.96 -11.12 3.15
CA MET A 62 3.10 -10.26 4.33
C MET A 62 2.68 -10.96 5.61
N ALA A 63 2.99 -10.36 6.75
CA ALA A 63 2.54 -10.87 8.04
C ALA A 63 1.01 -10.78 8.15
N GLU A 64 0.36 -11.82 8.68
CA GLU A 64 -1.09 -11.93 8.80
C GLU A 64 -1.73 -10.72 9.54
N ARG A 65 -1.03 -10.16 10.54
CA ARG A 65 -1.52 -8.98 11.26
C ARG A 65 -1.78 -7.77 10.35
N LEU A 66 -1.12 -7.69 9.19
CA LEU A 66 -1.30 -6.62 8.21
C LEU A 66 -2.37 -6.96 7.16
N ALA A 67 -2.70 -8.22 6.95
CA ALA A 67 -3.63 -8.68 5.92
C ALA A 67 -5.11 -8.40 6.28
N ARG A 68 -5.41 -7.16 6.68
CA ARG A 68 -6.74 -6.69 7.07
C ARG A 68 -7.01 -5.29 6.54
N PRO A 69 -8.28 -4.88 6.41
CA PRO A 69 -8.60 -3.55 5.91
C PRO A 69 -8.38 -2.44 6.94
N GLN A 70 -8.45 -2.71 8.25
CA GLN A 70 -8.24 -1.70 9.28
C GLN A 70 -6.78 -1.26 9.33
N MET A 71 -6.57 0.04 9.53
CA MET A 71 -5.23 0.56 9.72
C MET A 71 -4.65 0.14 11.08
N LEU A 72 -3.44 -0.39 11.05
CA LEU A 72 -2.66 -0.74 12.23
C LEU A 72 -1.61 0.36 12.45
N VAL A 73 -1.68 1.03 13.58
CA VAL A 73 -0.87 2.21 13.87
C VAL A 73 -0.13 2.04 15.21
N ARG A 74 1.11 2.45 15.24
CA ARG A 74 1.90 2.53 16.48
C ARG A 74 1.84 3.95 17.04
N LYS A 75 1.50 4.09 18.29
CA LYS A 75 1.59 5.37 19.00
C LYS A 75 3.04 5.70 19.32
N ALA A 76 3.46 6.93 19.01
CA ALA A 76 4.75 7.41 19.47
C ALA A 76 4.71 7.55 21.02
N PRO A 77 5.61 6.89 21.76
CA PRO A 77 5.61 7.02 23.21
C PRO A 77 6.03 8.44 23.63
N ALA A 78 5.34 8.99 24.63
CA ALA A 78 5.60 10.35 25.16
C ALA A 78 7.03 10.52 25.72
N SER A 79 7.66 9.43 26.13
CA SER A 79 9.01 9.41 26.72
C SER A 79 10.15 9.20 25.70
N GLY A 80 9.83 9.13 24.40
CA GLY A 80 10.81 8.71 23.38
C GLY A 80 11.08 7.20 23.43
N GLY A 81 11.56 6.64 22.32
CA GLY A 81 11.83 5.21 22.19
C GLY A 81 10.83 4.49 21.28
N ALA A 82 10.92 3.17 21.17
CA ALA A 82 10.01 2.34 20.41
C ALA A 82 8.96 1.71 21.35
N SER A 83 7.66 1.91 21.03
CA SER A 83 6.58 1.19 21.70
C SER A 83 6.35 -0.15 20.99
N ALA A 84 6.13 -1.23 21.74
CA ALA A 84 5.66 -2.49 21.20
C ALA A 84 4.14 -2.47 20.93
N GLU A 85 3.42 -1.53 21.52
CA GLU A 85 1.97 -1.41 21.40
C GLU A 85 1.57 -0.89 20.03
N VAL A 86 0.60 -1.53 19.42
CA VAL A 86 -0.05 -1.11 18.19
C VAL A 86 -1.55 -1.01 18.40
N GLU A 87 -2.17 -0.02 17.77
CA GLU A 87 -3.60 0.22 17.82
C GLU A 87 -4.24 -0.14 16.48
N LEU A 88 -5.35 -0.85 16.54
CA LEU A 88 -6.19 -1.13 15.40
C LEU A 88 -7.26 -0.05 15.28
N LEU A 89 -7.24 0.72 14.20
CA LEU A 89 -8.19 1.82 13.99
C LEU A 89 -9.46 1.29 13.31
N GLU A 90 -10.55 1.16 14.08
CA GLU A 90 -11.79 0.55 13.58
C GLU A 90 -12.47 1.39 12.48
N GLN A 91 -12.44 2.74 12.58
CA GLN A 91 -13.07 3.66 11.63
C GLN A 91 -12.13 4.14 10.52
N HIS A 92 -10.85 3.75 10.52
CA HIS A 92 -9.89 4.14 9.48
C HIS A 92 -9.40 2.88 8.77
N ARG A 93 -9.83 2.73 7.53
CA ARG A 93 -9.64 1.48 6.79
C ARG A 93 -9.00 1.74 5.43
N TRP A 94 -8.24 0.80 4.98
CA TRP A 94 -7.90 0.70 3.56
C TRP A 94 -9.16 0.37 2.76
N ALA A 95 -9.25 0.83 1.52
CA ALA A 95 -10.42 0.62 0.65
C ALA A 95 -10.64 -0.86 0.30
N SER A 96 -9.57 -1.67 0.40
CA SER A 96 -9.62 -3.13 0.31
C SER A 96 -8.74 -3.76 1.40
N SER A 97 -8.44 -5.06 1.35
CA SER A 97 -7.41 -5.64 2.22
C SER A 97 -6.06 -4.97 1.94
N PHE A 98 -5.26 -4.77 2.98
CA PHE A 98 -3.95 -4.12 2.82
C PHE A 98 -3.05 -4.84 1.81
N GLU A 99 -3.17 -6.16 1.69
CA GLU A 99 -2.47 -6.95 0.68
C GLU A 99 -2.85 -6.51 -0.75
N ASN A 100 -4.15 -6.37 -1.02
CA ASN A 100 -4.63 -5.92 -2.34
C ASN A 100 -4.21 -4.48 -2.63
N GLU A 101 -4.35 -3.57 -1.65
CA GLU A 101 -3.90 -2.19 -1.78
C GLU A 101 -2.41 -2.10 -2.09
N MET A 102 -1.58 -2.87 -1.38
CA MET A 102 -0.13 -2.92 -1.61
C MET A 102 0.20 -3.48 -2.99
N ARG A 103 -0.45 -4.57 -3.39
CA ARG A 103 -0.26 -5.17 -4.72
C ARG A 103 -0.63 -4.20 -5.83
N ASP A 104 -1.79 -3.56 -5.73
CA ASP A 104 -2.28 -2.63 -6.75
C ASP A 104 -1.41 -1.38 -6.85
N ALA A 105 -1.01 -0.82 -5.71
CA ALA A 105 -0.12 0.34 -5.67
C ALA A 105 1.28 0.04 -6.23
N LEU A 106 1.85 -1.11 -5.89
CA LEU A 106 3.14 -1.53 -6.44
C LEU A 106 3.04 -1.82 -7.94
N ALA A 107 2.02 -2.59 -8.38
CA ALA A 107 1.86 -2.96 -9.79
C ALA A 107 1.69 -1.71 -10.68
N SER A 108 0.78 -0.81 -10.32
CA SER A 108 0.57 0.44 -11.05
C SER A 108 1.80 1.36 -11.02
N GLY A 109 2.45 1.48 -9.85
CA GLY A 109 3.65 2.30 -9.69
C GLY A 109 4.86 1.79 -10.49
N ILE A 110 5.04 0.47 -10.57
CA ILE A 110 6.09 -0.18 -11.38
C ILE A 110 5.78 -0.01 -12.87
N ALA A 111 4.54 -0.31 -13.28
CA ALA A 111 4.11 -0.20 -14.66
C ALA A 111 4.30 1.22 -15.22
N ALA A 112 3.88 2.24 -14.44
CA ALA A 112 4.04 3.64 -14.84
C ALA A 112 5.50 4.03 -15.05
N ARG A 113 6.42 3.58 -14.19
CA ARG A 113 7.86 3.90 -14.26
C ARG A 113 8.59 3.18 -15.38
N LEU A 114 8.11 2.02 -15.76
CA LEU A 114 8.68 1.20 -16.87
C LEU A 114 8.04 1.51 -18.22
N GLY A 115 6.91 2.24 -18.25
CA GLY A 115 6.06 2.30 -19.45
C GLY A 115 5.53 0.91 -19.83
N ALA A 116 5.32 0.04 -18.86
CA ALA A 116 4.94 -1.35 -19.07
C ALA A 116 3.43 -1.54 -18.97
N VAL A 117 2.94 -2.60 -19.62
CA VAL A 117 1.56 -3.06 -19.49
C VAL A 117 1.47 -4.01 -18.29
N ASP A 118 0.59 -3.68 -17.34
CA ASP A 118 0.33 -4.52 -16.17
C ASP A 118 -0.68 -5.64 -16.50
N LEU A 119 -0.23 -6.88 -16.43
CA LEU A 119 -1.04 -8.08 -16.62
C LEU A 119 -1.55 -8.70 -15.30
N THR A 120 -1.29 -8.05 -14.17
CA THR A 120 -1.56 -8.60 -12.82
C THR A 120 -3.00 -9.08 -12.63
N LYS A 121 -3.96 -8.34 -13.21
CA LYS A 121 -5.41 -8.66 -13.12
C LYS A 121 -6.01 -9.11 -14.45
N GLY A 122 -5.41 -8.74 -15.57
CA GLY A 122 -5.96 -8.99 -16.91
C GLY A 122 -5.65 -10.38 -17.50
N GLY A 123 -4.76 -11.11 -16.85
CA GLY A 123 -4.28 -12.39 -17.36
C GLY A 123 -3.29 -12.25 -18.52
N ARG A 124 -2.40 -13.23 -18.63
CA ARG A 124 -1.35 -13.30 -19.66
C ARG A 124 -1.82 -14.19 -20.80
N GLN A 125 -1.58 -13.73 -22.04
CA GLN A 125 -1.78 -14.60 -23.21
C GLN A 125 -0.69 -15.69 -23.27
N PRO A 126 -1.00 -16.89 -23.79
CA PRO A 126 0.00 -17.91 -24.06
C PRO A 126 1.14 -17.33 -24.93
N ALA A 127 2.37 -17.70 -24.61
CA ALA A 127 3.58 -17.24 -25.30
C ALA A 127 3.91 -15.73 -25.19
N GLN A 128 3.18 -14.93 -24.42
CA GLN A 128 3.53 -13.54 -24.15
C GLN A 128 4.55 -13.44 -23.02
N PRO A 129 5.81 -13.06 -23.29
CA PRO A 129 6.82 -12.90 -22.26
C PRO A 129 6.47 -11.76 -21.31
N ALA A 130 6.54 -12.00 -19.99
CA ALA A 130 6.31 -11.00 -18.97
C ALA A 130 7.37 -11.09 -17.86
N TRP A 131 7.67 -9.97 -17.23
CA TRP A 131 8.47 -9.91 -16.02
C TRP A 131 7.58 -10.25 -14.82
N ARG A 132 7.84 -11.39 -14.22
CA ARG A 132 7.17 -11.85 -13.02
C ARG A 132 7.90 -11.33 -11.80
N ILE A 133 7.15 -10.64 -10.93
CA ILE A 133 7.66 -9.98 -9.75
C ILE A 133 6.92 -10.59 -8.55
N ALA A 134 7.66 -11.21 -7.65
CA ALA A 134 7.14 -11.70 -6.37
C ALA A 134 7.70 -10.82 -5.26
N VAL A 135 6.83 -10.19 -4.47
CA VAL A 135 7.20 -9.25 -3.41
C VAL A 135 6.82 -9.83 -2.05
N GLN A 136 7.72 -9.69 -1.09
CA GLN A 136 7.49 -9.95 0.31
C GLN A 136 7.63 -8.65 1.10
N LEU A 137 6.56 -8.22 1.76
CA LEU A 137 6.58 -7.11 2.72
C LEU A 137 7.11 -7.64 4.06
N GLN A 138 8.36 -7.32 4.36
CA GLN A 138 9.04 -7.75 5.57
C GLN A 138 8.64 -6.93 6.79
N ASN A 139 8.48 -5.62 6.57
CA ASN A 139 8.03 -4.70 7.60
C ASN A 139 7.15 -3.59 7.00
N PHE A 140 6.14 -3.20 7.75
CA PHE A 140 5.36 -1.98 7.53
C PHE A 140 4.94 -1.47 8.90
N ASP A 141 5.46 -0.31 9.28
CA ASP A 141 5.22 0.29 10.58
C ASP A 141 4.81 1.75 10.42
N ALA A 142 3.55 2.03 10.73
CA ALA A 142 2.97 3.36 10.67
C ALA A 142 2.99 3.96 12.08
N VAL A 143 3.90 4.89 12.35
CA VAL A 143 4.05 5.56 13.63
C VAL A 143 3.35 6.91 13.59
N GLU A 144 2.28 7.05 14.38
CA GLU A 144 1.45 8.25 14.39
C GLU A 144 2.26 9.52 14.69
N ASN A 145 1.97 10.60 13.96
CA ASN A 145 2.63 11.91 14.07
C ASN A 145 4.17 11.87 13.89
N SER A 146 4.71 10.83 13.27
CA SER A 146 6.16 10.64 13.14
C SER A 146 6.56 10.19 11.74
N ARG A 147 6.32 8.93 11.38
CA ARG A 147 6.80 8.36 10.12
C ARG A 147 6.05 7.09 9.73
N VAL A 148 6.26 6.67 8.49
CA VAL A 148 5.93 5.33 8.01
C VAL A 148 7.20 4.66 7.53
N ASP A 149 7.52 3.50 8.09
CA ASP A 149 8.66 2.67 7.72
C ASP A 149 8.18 1.46 6.90
N ALA A 150 8.89 1.13 5.83
CA ALA A 150 8.64 -0.09 5.07
C ALA A 150 9.94 -0.78 4.68
N ALA A 151 9.91 -2.13 4.69
CA ALA A 151 10.97 -2.97 4.16
C ALA A 151 10.36 -4.06 3.28
N VAL A 152 10.87 -4.20 2.06
CA VAL A 152 10.43 -5.18 1.08
C VAL A 152 11.62 -5.94 0.51
N SER A 153 11.41 -7.21 0.22
CA SER A 153 12.26 -7.98 -0.66
C SER A 153 11.45 -8.45 -1.86
N TRP A 154 12.11 -8.65 -2.98
CA TRP A 154 11.43 -9.12 -4.19
C TRP A 154 12.34 -9.97 -5.05
N THR A 155 11.72 -10.87 -5.79
CA THR A 155 12.38 -11.67 -6.82
C THR A 155 11.79 -11.31 -8.17
N VAL A 156 12.65 -11.10 -9.16
CA VAL A 156 12.28 -10.83 -10.56
C VAL A 156 12.78 -11.97 -11.44
N ARG A 157 11.90 -12.46 -12.30
CA ARG A 157 12.26 -13.40 -13.37
C ARG A 157 11.46 -13.14 -14.63
N ARG A 158 12.00 -13.45 -15.77
CA ARG A 158 11.25 -13.45 -17.03
C ARG A 158 10.48 -14.76 -17.18
N SER A 159 9.23 -14.70 -17.69
CA SER A 159 8.37 -15.90 -17.77
C SER A 159 8.82 -16.94 -18.79
N ASP A 160 9.68 -16.56 -19.74
CA ASP A 160 10.29 -17.39 -20.78
C ASP A 160 11.78 -17.69 -20.51
N GLY A 161 12.27 -17.40 -19.31
CA GLY A 161 13.65 -17.59 -18.91
C GLY A 161 13.78 -18.21 -17.51
N GLU A 162 14.92 -18.82 -17.24
CA GLU A 162 15.22 -19.46 -15.95
C GLU A 162 15.91 -18.50 -14.97
N ARG A 163 16.55 -17.43 -15.46
CA ARG A 163 17.30 -16.50 -14.60
C ARG A 163 16.36 -15.73 -13.70
N SER A 164 16.61 -15.78 -12.41
CA SER A 164 15.94 -14.96 -11.41
C SER A 164 16.96 -14.20 -10.56
N THR A 165 16.59 -13.04 -10.07
CA THR A 165 17.39 -12.23 -9.15
C THR A 165 16.53 -11.73 -8.02
N THR A 166 17.13 -11.61 -6.83
CA THR A 166 16.45 -11.17 -5.62
C THR A 166 17.11 -9.90 -5.09
N CYS A 167 16.31 -8.91 -4.72
CA CYS A 167 16.76 -7.67 -4.12
C CYS A 167 15.92 -7.33 -2.89
N GLN A 168 16.39 -6.34 -2.14
CA GLN A 168 15.67 -5.78 -1.00
C GLN A 168 15.82 -4.26 -0.95
N TRP A 169 14.87 -3.62 -0.31
CA TRP A 169 14.84 -2.18 -0.08
C TRP A 169 14.16 -1.90 1.26
N SER A 170 14.62 -0.86 1.94
CA SER A 170 13.93 -0.30 3.10
C SER A 170 13.94 1.21 3.02
N GLY A 171 12.90 1.84 3.55
CA GLY A 171 12.78 3.28 3.57
C GLY A 171 11.85 3.76 4.65
N SER A 172 11.95 5.06 4.94
CA SER A 172 11.17 5.77 5.93
C SER A 172 10.64 7.07 5.32
N GLU A 173 9.37 7.38 5.62
CA GLU A 173 8.71 8.63 5.22
C GLU A 173 8.26 9.40 6.45
N PRO A 174 8.76 10.61 6.67
CA PRO A 174 8.24 11.46 7.74
C PRO A 174 6.80 11.87 7.42
N VAL A 175 5.96 11.93 8.46
CA VAL A 175 4.56 12.32 8.34
C VAL A 175 4.21 13.42 9.33
N GLY A 176 3.26 14.26 8.96
CA GLY A 176 2.62 15.23 9.84
C GLY A 176 1.59 14.58 10.77
N SER A 177 0.78 15.42 11.40
CA SER A 177 -0.23 14.98 12.36
C SER A 177 -1.45 14.37 11.68
N GLY A 178 -2.01 13.34 12.32
CA GLY A 178 -3.29 12.72 11.98
C GLY A 178 -3.18 11.61 10.93
N ILE A 179 -4.28 10.87 10.80
CA ILE A 179 -4.33 9.65 9.99
C ILE A 179 -4.23 9.94 8.48
N ASP A 180 -4.71 11.09 8.02
CA ASP A 180 -4.55 11.50 6.61
C ASP A 180 -3.08 11.65 6.21
N ALA A 181 -2.28 12.30 7.06
CA ALA A 181 -0.85 12.45 6.85
C ALA A 181 -0.12 11.10 6.88
N LEU A 182 -0.56 10.19 7.76
CA LEU A 182 -0.06 8.83 7.86
C LEU A 182 -0.36 8.03 6.57
N ALA A 183 -1.60 8.09 6.06
CA ALA A 183 -1.99 7.46 4.81
C ALA A 183 -1.18 7.98 3.61
N GLN A 184 -0.96 9.29 3.53
CA GLN A 184 -0.09 9.89 2.52
C GLN A 184 1.38 9.44 2.66
N GLY A 185 1.88 9.28 3.88
CA GLY A 185 3.20 8.71 4.13
C GLY A 185 3.31 7.27 3.64
N ALA A 186 2.26 6.47 3.87
CA ALA A 186 2.15 5.11 3.36
C ALA A 186 2.18 5.06 1.82
N GLN A 187 1.46 5.97 1.15
CA GLN A 187 1.52 6.11 -0.31
C GLN A 187 2.94 6.44 -0.80
N ARG A 188 3.61 7.41 -0.15
CA ARG A 188 4.98 7.81 -0.56
C ARG A 188 6.01 6.70 -0.37
N VAL A 189 5.99 6.00 0.77
CA VAL A 189 6.94 4.89 1.01
C VAL A 189 6.70 3.73 0.04
N THR A 190 5.43 3.43 -0.28
CA THR A 190 5.06 2.42 -1.28
C THR A 190 5.51 2.83 -2.69
N ALA A 191 5.36 4.11 -3.05
CA ALA A 191 5.84 4.64 -4.33
C ALA A 191 7.37 4.54 -4.48
N LYS A 192 8.14 4.76 -3.40
CA LYS A 192 9.61 4.57 -3.39
C LYS A 192 10.00 3.10 -3.52
N ALA A 193 9.27 2.20 -2.88
CA ALA A 193 9.47 0.76 -3.07
C ALA A 193 9.20 0.34 -4.53
N ALA A 194 8.10 0.82 -5.13
CA ALA A 194 7.79 0.57 -6.54
C ALA A 194 8.87 1.10 -7.48
N GLU A 195 9.47 2.26 -7.16
CA GLU A 195 10.60 2.81 -7.91
C GLU A 195 11.85 1.93 -7.83
N ALA A 196 12.20 1.45 -6.64
CA ALA A 196 13.35 0.53 -6.47
C ALA A 196 13.15 -0.76 -7.27
N ILE A 197 11.94 -1.34 -7.24
CA ILE A 197 11.60 -2.53 -8.01
C ILE A 197 11.68 -2.23 -9.52
N ALA A 198 11.12 -1.11 -9.99
CA ALA A 198 11.14 -0.72 -11.39
C ALA A 198 12.57 -0.54 -11.91
N ARG A 199 13.48 0.09 -11.15
CA ARG A 199 14.91 0.20 -11.51
C ARG A 199 15.54 -1.18 -11.69
N HIS A 200 15.30 -2.10 -10.77
CA HIS A 200 15.83 -3.47 -10.86
C HIS A 200 15.29 -4.20 -12.10
N VAL A 201 13.98 -4.18 -12.34
CA VAL A 201 13.37 -4.78 -13.55
C VAL A 201 13.96 -4.17 -14.81
N GLY A 202 14.10 -2.84 -14.87
CA GLY A 202 14.71 -2.14 -16.00
C GLY A 202 16.17 -2.52 -16.24
N THR A 203 16.94 -2.76 -15.18
CA THR A 203 18.32 -3.25 -15.30
C THR A 203 18.37 -4.69 -15.83
N MET A 204 17.48 -5.54 -15.34
CA MET A 204 17.33 -6.91 -15.85
C MET A 204 16.93 -6.95 -17.33
N ALA A 205 15.99 -6.09 -17.73
CA ALA A 205 15.54 -5.98 -19.11
C ALA A 205 16.68 -5.56 -20.06
N ARG A 206 17.52 -4.62 -19.66
CA ARG A 206 18.71 -4.23 -20.42
C ARG A 206 19.74 -5.36 -20.50
N ALA A 207 19.96 -6.08 -19.41
CA ALA A 207 20.91 -7.20 -19.35
C ALA A 207 20.51 -8.40 -20.22
N THR A 208 19.23 -8.53 -20.58
CA THR A 208 18.74 -9.58 -21.49
C THR A 208 18.72 -9.15 -22.95
N ALA A 209 19.03 -7.90 -23.26
CA ALA A 209 19.17 -7.43 -24.63
C ALA A 209 20.44 -8.02 -25.29
N PRO A 210 20.39 -8.41 -26.58
CA PRO A 210 21.55 -8.95 -27.27
C PRO A 210 22.75 -7.97 -27.24
N GLY A 211 23.92 -8.46 -26.83
CA GLY A 211 25.15 -7.67 -26.82
C GLY A 211 25.45 -6.88 -25.54
N THR A 212 24.67 -7.04 -24.47
CA THR A 212 24.88 -6.31 -23.21
C THR A 212 25.30 -7.25 -22.10
N ALA A 213 26.52 -7.11 -21.61
CA ALA A 213 27.00 -7.76 -20.39
C ALA A 213 26.69 -6.84 -19.19
N ALA A 214 25.42 -6.77 -18.74
CA ALA A 214 25.07 -6.03 -17.55
C ALA A 214 24.93 -6.98 -16.35
N VAL A 215 25.62 -6.65 -15.26
CA VAL A 215 25.39 -7.29 -13.95
C VAL A 215 24.14 -6.69 -13.35
N ALA A 216 23.13 -7.51 -13.03
CA ALA A 216 21.96 -7.07 -12.33
C ALA A 216 22.34 -6.63 -10.91
N SER A 217 22.37 -5.34 -10.64
CA SER A 217 22.57 -4.78 -9.31
C SER A 217 21.24 -4.33 -8.73
N CYS A 218 21.07 -4.55 -7.43
CA CYS A 218 20.02 -3.91 -6.63
C CYS A 218 20.46 -2.45 -6.41
N GLY A 219 20.09 -1.55 -7.32
CA GLY A 219 20.46 -0.14 -7.28
C GLY A 219 19.81 0.66 -6.17
#